data_1060ffaa1dd9ad01109f3567721012b5
#
_entry.id   1060ffaa1dd9ad01109f3567721012b5
#
_cell.length_a   1.000
_cell.length_b   1.000
_cell.length_c   1.000
_cell.angle_alpha   90.00
_cell.angle_beta   90.00
_cell.angle_gamma   90.00
#
_symmetry.space_group_name_H-M   'P 1'
#
loop_
_entity.id
_entity.type
_entity.pdbx_description
1 polymer ?
#
loop_
_entity_poly.entity_id
_entity_poly.type
_entity_poly.pdbx_seq_one_letter_code
_entity_poly.pdbx_strand_id
1 'polypeptide(L)'
;MYIIANGTTYPGVGMAVTEDSVIFIGSSLPEAQTVMGEIKAYANNGFEMRAFAASDYARKELKSGSWLLTNAQEVQPTAQPVEYGLDASVANAVRLLMKNEKPTTADEIIQCSALYDEWKAGNHVVGEIFLVDGEPWTCFQAYDNAVYPDIAPGKNAWYTFNKPYHGTSRETARQFVHPTGAHDIYKAGEWAVQGGKFTKCRSDTAYSIEEYAAAWEVEE
;
A
#
# COMPACT_ATOMS: atom_id res chain seq x y z
N MET A 1 -32.50 -11.32 -20.25
CA MET A 1 -32.31 -9.94 -20.74
C MET A 1 -31.29 -9.97 -21.88
N TYR A 2 -31.35 -9.04 -22.79
CA TYR A 2 -30.32 -8.80 -23.79
C TYR A 2 -30.03 -7.30 -23.89
N ILE A 3 -28.88 -6.95 -24.42
CA ILE A 3 -28.54 -5.55 -24.74
C ILE A 3 -28.26 -5.38 -26.21
N ILE A 4 -28.46 -4.18 -26.70
CA ILE A 4 -28.04 -3.74 -28.05
C ILE A 4 -27.00 -2.64 -27.88
N ALA A 5 -25.82 -2.83 -28.42
CA ALA A 5 -24.74 -1.84 -28.41
C ALA A 5 -24.09 -1.80 -29.81
N ASN A 6 -23.91 -0.61 -30.38
CA ASN A 6 -23.36 -0.39 -31.73
C ASN A 6 -24.09 -1.21 -32.81
N GLY A 7 -25.41 -1.37 -32.68
CA GLY A 7 -26.23 -2.16 -33.60
C GLY A 7 -26.13 -3.68 -33.47
N THR A 8 -25.33 -4.17 -32.54
CA THR A 8 -25.16 -5.61 -32.26
C THR A 8 -25.96 -6.01 -31.03
N THR A 9 -26.66 -7.15 -31.11
CA THR A 9 -27.44 -7.72 -30.00
C THR A 9 -26.62 -8.75 -29.23
N TYR A 10 -26.56 -8.59 -27.89
CA TYR A 10 -25.87 -9.50 -26.96
C TYR A 10 -26.92 -10.16 -26.06
N PRO A 11 -27.25 -11.43 -26.26
CA PRO A 11 -28.24 -12.13 -25.45
C PRO A 11 -27.64 -12.64 -24.13
N GLY A 12 -28.50 -12.94 -23.15
CA GLY A 12 -28.09 -13.54 -21.87
C GLY A 12 -27.29 -12.61 -20.98
N VAL A 13 -27.49 -11.28 -21.10
CA VAL A 13 -26.75 -10.28 -20.32
C VAL A 13 -27.55 -9.88 -19.09
N GLY A 14 -26.93 -9.95 -17.91
CA GLY A 14 -27.39 -9.32 -16.67
C GLY A 14 -26.94 -7.87 -16.58
N MET A 15 -27.63 -7.05 -15.77
CA MET A 15 -27.31 -5.65 -15.56
C MET A 15 -27.44 -5.27 -14.09
N ALA A 16 -26.45 -4.57 -13.56
CA ALA A 16 -26.52 -3.89 -12.26
C ALA A 16 -26.24 -2.40 -12.48
N VAL A 17 -27.01 -1.54 -11.78
CA VAL A 17 -26.90 -0.09 -11.89
C VAL A 17 -26.75 0.49 -10.49
N THR A 18 -25.76 1.35 -10.32
CA THR A 18 -25.53 2.18 -9.13
C THR A 18 -25.67 3.66 -9.51
N GLU A 19 -25.45 4.57 -8.59
CA GLU A 19 -25.48 6.00 -8.84
C GLU A 19 -24.45 6.43 -9.90
N ASP A 20 -23.23 5.87 -9.81
CA ASP A 20 -22.09 6.25 -10.65
C ASP A 20 -21.68 5.22 -11.70
N SER A 21 -22.35 4.07 -11.75
CA SER A 21 -21.90 2.96 -12.58
C SER A 21 -23.02 2.11 -13.14
N VAL A 22 -22.77 1.51 -14.30
CA VAL A 22 -23.54 0.38 -14.81
C VAL A 22 -22.61 -0.76 -15.20
N ILE A 23 -22.97 -1.97 -14.78
CA ILE A 23 -22.25 -3.19 -15.10
C ILE A 23 -23.16 -4.10 -15.91
N PHE A 24 -22.67 -4.58 -17.06
CA PHE A 24 -23.29 -5.62 -17.87
C PHE A 24 -22.45 -6.89 -17.76
N ILE A 25 -23.07 -8.03 -17.45
CA ILE A 25 -22.41 -9.32 -17.29
C ILE A 25 -23.11 -10.36 -18.17
N GLY A 26 -22.36 -11.03 -19.02
CA GLY A 26 -22.89 -12.08 -19.88
C GLY A 26 -21.84 -12.66 -20.81
N SER A 27 -21.85 -13.99 -20.99
CA SER A 27 -20.89 -14.71 -21.83
C SER A 27 -20.89 -14.29 -23.29
N SER A 28 -21.94 -13.59 -23.76
CA SER A 28 -22.04 -13.06 -25.12
C SER A 28 -21.28 -11.73 -25.32
N LEU A 29 -20.82 -11.09 -24.23
CA LEU A 29 -20.09 -9.82 -24.31
C LEU A 29 -18.64 -10.07 -24.71
N PRO A 30 -18.16 -9.56 -25.84
CA PRO A 30 -16.76 -9.64 -26.22
C PRO A 30 -15.91 -8.67 -25.44
N GLU A 31 -14.61 -8.86 -25.49
CA GLU A 31 -13.67 -7.79 -25.16
C GLU A 31 -13.76 -6.72 -26.26
N ALA A 32 -13.90 -5.47 -25.87
CA ALA A 32 -14.04 -4.36 -26.79
C ALA A 32 -13.13 -3.19 -26.37
N GLN A 33 -12.49 -2.55 -27.35
CA GLN A 33 -11.63 -1.39 -27.06
C GLN A 33 -12.46 -0.12 -26.81
N THR A 34 -13.64 -0.03 -27.39
CA THR A 34 -14.51 1.14 -27.24
C THR A 34 -15.99 0.76 -27.43
N VAL A 35 -16.85 1.25 -26.55
CA VAL A 35 -18.29 1.36 -26.84
C VAL A 35 -18.55 2.81 -27.25
N MET A 36 -18.91 3.00 -28.51
CA MET A 36 -19.30 4.31 -29.02
C MET A 36 -20.83 4.32 -29.16
N GLY A 37 -21.49 5.32 -28.58
CA GLY A 37 -22.92 5.50 -28.71
C GLY A 37 -23.71 5.01 -27.50
N GLU A 38 -24.90 4.48 -27.77
CA GLU A 38 -25.90 4.10 -26.79
C GLU A 38 -25.94 2.59 -26.58
N ILE A 39 -26.06 2.15 -25.33
CA ILE A 39 -26.37 0.78 -24.95
C ILE A 39 -27.81 0.72 -24.49
N LYS A 40 -28.62 -0.10 -25.14
CA LYS A 40 -30.03 -0.31 -24.75
C LYS A 40 -30.22 -1.69 -24.15
N ALA A 41 -30.82 -1.73 -22.99
CA ALA A 41 -31.14 -2.96 -22.27
C ALA A 41 -32.60 -3.34 -22.45
N TYR A 42 -32.87 -4.60 -22.80
CA TYR A 42 -34.20 -5.13 -23.08
C TYR A 42 -34.51 -6.36 -22.22
N ALA A 43 -35.75 -6.44 -21.76
CA ALA A 43 -36.29 -7.68 -21.23
C ALA A 43 -36.44 -8.74 -22.34
N ASN A 44 -36.57 -10.02 -21.97
CA ASN A 44 -36.70 -11.13 -22.95
C ASN A 44 -37.95 -11.01 -23.84
N ASN A 45 -38.96 -10.26 -23.42
CA ASN A 45 -40.17 -9.99 -24.19
C ASN A 45 -40.06 -8.81 -25.16
N GLY A 46 -38.86 -8.24 -25.30
CA GLY A 46 -38.59 -7.09 -26.18
C GLY A 46 -38.91 -5.71 -25.61
N PHE A 47 -39.30 -5.63 -24.33
CA PHE A 47 -39.56 -4.35 -23.68
C PHE A 47 -38.21 -3.66 -23.34
N GLU A 48 -38.05 -2.40 -23.81
CA GLU A 48 -36.87 -1.60 -23.46
C GLU A 48 -36.93 -1.20 -21.98
N MET A 49 -35.96 -1.65 -21.23
CA MET A 49 -35.86 -1.40 -19.80
C MET A 49 -35.14 -0.08 -19.50
N ARG A 50 -34.02 0.15 -20.16
CA ARG A 50 -33.19 1.34 -19.97
C ARG A 50 -32.18 1.52 -21.12
N ALA A 51 -31.85 2.78 -21.36
CA ALA A 51 -30.78 3.18 -22.28
C ALA A 51 -29.66 3.91 -21.50
N PHE A 52 -28.42 3.74 -21.93
CA PHE A 52 -27.22 4.34 -21.35
C PHE A 52 -26.37 4.92 -22.46
N ALA A 53 -26.11 6.21 -22.44
CA ALA A 53 -25.15 6.81 -23.36
C ALA A 53 -23.73 6.53 -22.84
N ALA A 54 -22.90 5.90 -23.66
CA ALA A 54 -21.53 5.60 -23.27
C ALA A 54 -20.70 6.87 -23.00
N SER A 55 -21.10 8.00 -23.61
CA SER A 55 -20.50 9.32 -23.37
C SER A 55 -20.69 9.85 -21.95
N ASP A 56 -21.72 9.38 -21.24
CA ASP A 56 -22.04 9.85 -19.88
C ASP A 56 -21.11 9.26 -18.83
N TYR A 57 -20.22 8.34 -19.22
CA TYR A 57 -19.30 7.66 -18.31
C TYR A 57 -17.85 7.98 -18.65
N ALA A 58 -17.10 8.46 -17.66
CA ALA A 58 -15.70 8.86 -17.81
C ALA A 58 -14.78 7.66 -18.09
N ARG A 59 -15.07 6.49 -17.46
CA ARG A 59 -14.26 5.26 -17.58
C ARG A 59 -15.11 4.10 -18.09
N LYS A 60 -14.50 3.29 -18.95
CA LYS A 60 -15.11 2.12 -19.55
C LYS A 60 -14.12 0.94 -19.51
N GLU A 61 -14.53 -0.15 -18.88
CA GLU A 61 -13.77 -1.40 -18.88
C GLU A 61 -14.60 -2.48 -19.59
N LEU A 62 -14.18 -2.86 -20.78
CA LEU A 62 -14.95 -3.69 -21.68
C LEU A 62 -14.26 -5.05 -21.87
N LYS A 63 -14.23 -5.85 -20.79
CA LYS A 63 -13.63 -7.18 -20.80
C LYS A 63 -14.60 -8.22 -21.34
N SER A 64 -14.07 -9.33 -21.88
CA SER A 64 -14.88 -10.47 -22.27
C SER A 64 -15.74 -10.94 -21.08
N GLY A 65 -17.05 -11.02 -21.29
CA GLY A 65 -18.03 -11.41 -20.27
C GLY A 65 -18.45 -10.30 -19.29
N SER A 66 -17.81 -9.14 -19.28
CA SER A 66 -18.17 -8.05 -18.37
C SER A 66 -17.82 -6.68 -18.93
N TRP A 67 -18.81 -5.79 -19.01
CA TRP A 67 -18.63 -4.39 -19.37
C TRP A 67 -19.02 -3.50 -18.20
N LEU A 68 -18.08 -2.69 -17.73
CA LEU A 68 -18.29 -1.66 -16.73
C LEU A 68 -18.18 -0.28 -17.39
N LEU A 69 -19.20 0.56 -17.17
CA LEU A 69 -19.15 1.99 -17.47
C LEU A 69 -19.31 2.73 -16.14
N THR A 70 -18.40 3.65 -15.82
CA THR A 70 -18.41 4.29 -14.51
C THR A 70 -17.88 5.72 -14.53
N ASN A 71 -18.43 6.55 -13.65
CA ASN A 71 -17.91 7.86 -13.27
C ASN A 71 -17.19 7.82 -11.91
N ALA A 72 -17.25 6.67 -11.20
CA ALA A 72 -16.48 6.49 -9.98
C ALA A 72 -14.98 6.66 -10.28
N GLN A 73 -14.29 7.42 -9.45
CA GLN A 73 -12.84 7.52 -9.52
C GLN A 73 -12.23 6.14 -9.28
N GLU A 74 -11.20 5.81 -10.05
CA GLU A 74 -10.40 4.63 -9.77
C GLU A 74 -9.73 4.82 -8.43
N VAL A 75 -10.16 4.04 -7.45
CA VAL A 75 -9.44 3.95 -6.18
C VAL A 75 -8.18 3.13 -6.49
N GLN A 76 -7.09 3.82 -6.77
CA GLN A 76 -5.76 3.18 -6.83
C GLN A 76 -5.53 2.51 -5.48
N PRO A 77 -5.18 1.22 -5.43
CA PRO A 77 -4.85 0.59 -4.17
C PRO A 77 -3.70 1.38 -3.53
N THR A 78 -3.97 2.02 -2.41
CA THR A 78 -2.96 2.75 -1.65
C THR A 78 -1.98 1.74 -1.09
N ALA A 79 -0.70 1.89 -1.42
CA ALA A 79 0.34 1.05 -0.85
C ALA A 79 0.36 1.18 0.68
N GLN A 80 0.42 0.05 1.35
CA GLN A 80 0.58 -0.04 2.79
C GLN A 80 1.77 -0.94 3.11
N PRO A 81 2.50 -0.67 4.18
CA PRO A 81 3.50 -1.60 4.68
C PRO A 81 2.89 -2.98 4.95
N VAL A 82 3.66 -4.02 4.71
CA VAL A 82 3.26 -5.38 5.10
C VAL A 82 3.33 -5.49 6.62
N GLU A 83 2.23 -5.86 7.25
CA GLU A 83 2.21 -6.14 8.69
C GLU A 83 2.65 -7.58 8.95
N TYR A 84 3.69 -7.74 9.74
CA TYR A 84 4.17 -9.05 10.19
C TYR A 84 3.55 -9.38 11.55
N GLY A 85 2.35 -9.97 11.55
CA GLY A 85 1.70 -10.45 12.76
C GLY A 85 2.52 -11.54 13.48
N LEU A 86 2.08 -11.94 14.66
CA LEU A 86 2.84 -12.87 15.52
C LEU A 86 3.19 -14.18 14.81
N ASP A 87 2.26 -14.80 14.08
CA ASP A 87 2.51 -16.08 13.40
C ASP A 87 3.59 -15.95 12.32
N ALA A 88 3.55 -14.89 11.51
CA ALA A 88 4.54 -14.63 10.49
C ALA A 88 5.92 -14.31 11.10
N SER A 89 5.95 -13.50 12.15
CA SER A 89 7.19 -13.16 12.88
C SER A 89 7.81 -14.39 13.54
N VAL A 90 7.01 -15.25 14.16
CA VAL A 90 7.48 -16.52 14.75
C VAL A 90 8.04 -17.44 13.66
N ALA A 91 7.35 -17.60 12.51
CA ALA A 91 7.84 -18.40 11.41
C ALA A 91 9.18 -17.89 10.86
N ASN A 92 9.35 -16.58 10.74
CA ASN A 92 10.61 -15.96 10.31
C ASN A 92 11.73 -16.17 11.35
N ALA A 93 11.45 -15.97 12.63
CA ALA A 93 12.42 -16.21 13.71
C ALA A 93 12.84 -17.69 13.78
N VAL A 94 11.91 -18.63 13.67
CA VAL A 94 12.21 -20.06 13.62
C VAL A 94 13.11 -20.39 12.43
N ARG A 95 12.83 -19.83 11.25
CA ARG A 95 13.68 -20.02 10.06
C ARG A 95 15.10 -19.54 10.29
N LEU A 96 15.30 -18.39 10.94
CA LEU A 96 16.63 -17.88 11.31
C LEU A 96 17.31 -18.76 12.33
N LEU A 97 16.61 -19.19 13.37
CA LEU A 97 17.12 -20.09 14.40
C LEU A 97 17.56 -21.44 13.84
N MET A 98 16.83 -22.00 12.86
CA MET A 98 17.22 -23.25 12.16
C MET A 98 18.52 -23.10 11.39
N LYS A 99 18.90 -21.88 10.99
CA LYS A 99 20.18 -21.55 10.39
C LYS A 99 21.24 -21.14 11.43
N ASN A 100 20.89 -21.19 12.71
CA ASN A 100 21.70 -20.69 13.83
C ASN A 100 22.03 -19.19 13.73
N GLU A 101 21.08 -18.41 13.20
CA GLU A 101 21.18 -16.97 12.97
C GLU A 101 20.23 -16.22 13.93
N LYS A 102 20.50 -14.92 14.12
CA LYS A 102 19.60 -13.97 14.79
C LYS A 102 19.19 -12.91 13.78
N PRO A 103 18.05 -12.22 13.96
CA PRO A 103 17.74 -11.03 13.16
C PRO A 103 18.82 -9.98 13.33
N THR A 104 19.55 -9.66 12.27
CA THR A 104 20.66 -8.67 12.29
C THR A 104 20.50 -7.61 11.21
N THR A 105 19.82 -7.94 10.11
CA THR A 105 19.53 -6.99 9.05
C THR A 105 18.21 -6.26 9.33
N ALA A 106 18.04 -5.07 8.76
CA ALA A 106 16.79 -4.31 8.87
C ALA A 106 15.59 -5.14 8.41
N ASP A 107 15.70 -5.84 7.29
CA ASP A 107 14.62 -6.66 6.74
C ASP A 107 14.22 -7.80 7.68
N GLU A 108 15.20 -8.52 8.27
CA GLU A 108 14.94 -9.59 9.24
C GLU A 108 14.27 -9.06 10.51
N ILE A 109 14.70 -7.89 11.00
CA ILE A 109 14.12 -7.24 12.16
C ILE A 109 12.67 -6.83 11.88
N ILE A 110 12.41 -6.22 10.72
CA ILE A 110 11.07 -5.86 10.28
C ILE A 110 10.17 -7.10 10.16
N GLN A 111 10.67 -8.17 9.53
CA GLN A 111 9.94 -9.44 9.37
C GLN A 111 9.65 -10.17 10.70
N CYS A 112 10.39 -9.85 11.73
CA CYS A 112 10.20 -10.39 13.08
C CYS A 112 9.61 -9.37 14.06
N SER A 113 9.04 -8.25 13.57
CA SER A 113 8.64 -7.10 14.38
C SER A 113 7.72 -7.46 15.55
N ALA A 114 6.72 -8.32 15.34
CA ALA A 114 5.77 -8.69 16.38
C ALA A 114 6.38 -9.48 17.57
N LEU A 115 7.68 -9.78 17.54
CA LEU A 115 8.40 -10.41 18.65
C LEU A 115 9.08 -9.40 19.56
N TYR A 116 9.10 -8.12 19.21
CA TYR A 116 9.64 -7.07 20.03
C TYR A 116 8.55 -6.39 20.87
N ASP A 117 8.93 -5.90 22.05
CA ASP A 117 8.03 -5.16 22.91
C ASP A 117 7.80 -3.73 22.38
N GLU A 118 6.61 -3.19 22.66
CA GLU A 118 6.36 -1.76 22.49
C GLU A 118 7.26 -0.94 23.43
N TRP A 119 7.71 0.21 22.94
CA TRP A 119 8.52 1.14 23.72
C TRP A 119 7.83 1.50 25.05
N LYS A 120 8.58 1.50 26.11
CA LYS A 120 8.12 1.91 27.46
C LYS A 120 9.18 2.81 28.08
N ALA A 121 8.73 3.84 28.83
CA ALA A 121 9.67 4.67 29.57
C ALA A 121 10.53 3.83 30.51
N GLY A 122 11.85 4.06 30.48
CA GLY A 122 12.82 3.32 31.30
C GLY A 122 14.26 3.62 30.93
N ASN A 123 15.15 2.71 31.29
CA ASN A 123 16.54 2.77 30.88
C ASN A 123 16.72 2.03 29.55
N HIS A 124 17.18 2.74 28.54
CA HIS A 124 17.41 2.22 27.19
C HIS A 124 18.89 2.11 26.87
N VAL A 125 19.28 0.99 26.27
CA VAL A 125 20.68 0.71 25.95
C VAL A 125 20.90 0.67 24.43
N VAL A 126 22.14 0.94 24.01
CA VAL A 126 22.50 0.91 22.58
C VAL A 126 22.26 -0.48 22.00
N GLY A 127 21.59 -0.52 20.87
CA GLY A 127 21.23 -1.76 20.17
C GLY A 127 19.91 -2.39 20.64
N GLU A 128 19.24 -1.81 21.62
CA GLU A 128 17.89 -2.22 21.99
C GLU A 128 16.94 -1.98 20.83
N ILE A 129 16.04 -2.95 20.59
CA ILE A 129 15.01 -2.90 19.56
C ILE A 129 13.66 -2.93 20.26
N PHE A 130 12.77 -2.02 19.87
CA PHE A 130 11.41 -1.91 20.38
C PHE A 130 10.47 -1.42 19.28
N LEU A 131 9.19 -1.50 19.51
CA LEU A 131 8.16 -1.02 18.59
C LEU A 131 7.68 0.36 19.01
N VAL A 132 7.32 1.16 18.02
CA VAL A 132 6.55 2.39 18.17
C VAL A 132 5.42 2.33 17.16
N ASP A 133 4.19 2.24 17.63
CA ASP A 133 3.00 2.04 16.79
C ASP A 133 3.15 0.83 15.86
N GLY A 134 3.73 -0.28 16.36
CA GLY A 134 3.98 -1.50 15.60
C GLY A 134 5.20 -1.45 14.66
N GLU A 135 5.87 -0.32 14.54
CA GLU A 135 7.06 -0.14 13.69
C GLU A 135 8.34 -0.36 14.49
N PRO A 136 9.34 -1.12 13.98
CA PRO A 136 10.58 -1.39 14.69
C PRO A 136 11.55 -0.20 14.63
N TRP A 137 12.05 0.15 15.81
CA TRP A 137 13.04 1.19 16.04
C TRP A 137 14.22 0.63 16.84
N THR A 138 15.35 1.32 16.82
CA THR A 138 16.51 0.98 17.63
C THR A 138 17.04 2.19 18.38
N CYS A 139 17.49 1.94 19.61
CA CYS A 139 18.25 2.89 20.40
C CYS A 139 19.71 2.89 19.92
N PHE A 140 20.23 3.99 19.39
CA PHE A 140 21.63 4.12 18.99
C PHE A 140 22.46 4.96 19.98
N GLN A 141 21.81 5.67 20.90
CA GLN A 141 22.43 6.38 22.00
C GLN A 141 21.66 6.10 23.28
N ALA A 142 22.31 5.54 24.30
CA ALA A 142 21.67 5.16 25.56
C ALA A 142 21.07 6.37 26.29
N TYR A 143 19.92 6.17 26.93
CA TYR A 143 19.25 7.16 27.78
C TYR A 143 18.42 6.51 28.86
N ASP A 144 18.07 7.30 29.91
CA ASP A 144 17.23 6.89 31.03
C ASP A 144 16.13 7.95 31.23
N ASN A 145 14.87 7.55 31.17
CA ASN A 145 13.73 8.42 31.39
C ASN A 145 13.61 8.89 32.87
N ALA A 146 14.28 8.23 33.80
CA ALA A 146 14.40 8.76 35.19
C ALA A 146 15.19 10.09 35.20
N VAL A 147 16.15 10.24 34.25
CA VAL A 147 16.99 11.46 34.13
C VAL A 147 16.38 12.40 33.07
N TYR A 148 15.83 11.85 32.00
CA TYR A 148 15.29 12.59 30.87
C TYR A 148 13.82 12.20 30.60
N PRO A 149 12.86 12.66 31.40
CA PRO A 149 11.45 12.22 31.31
C PRO A 149 10.76 12.62 30.02
N ASP A 150 11.29 13.61 29.31
CA ASP A 150 10.71 14.10 28.04
C ASP A 150 11.18 13.33 26.79
N ILE A 151 12.10 12.38 26.95
CA ILE A 151 12.53 11.52 25.83
C ILE A 151 11.50 10.40 25.65
N ALA A 152 10.61 10.59 24.67
CA ALA A 152 9.53 9.65 24.34
C ALA A 152 9.21 9.76 22.85
N PRO A 153 8.62 8.73 22.22
CA PRO A 153 8.21 8.77 20.81
C PRO A 153 7.45 10.05 20.46
N GLY A 154 7.80 10.69 19.36
CA GLY A 154 7.22 11.95 18.91
C GLY A 154 7.71 13.22 19.62
N LYS A 155 8.59 13.11 20.60
CA LYS A 155 9.26 14.27 21.23
C LYS A 155 10.57 14.58 20.50
N ASN A 156 10.91 15.88 20.37
CA ASN A 156 12.07 16.31 19.58
C ASN A 156 13.40 15.64 19.98
N ALA A 157 13.66 15.52 21.28
CA ALA A 157 14.89 14.92 21.78
C ALA A 157 14.96 13.39 21.54
N TRP A 158 13.83 12.72 21.30
CA TRP A 158 13.78 11.27 21.13
C TRP A 158 14.58 10.79 19.90
N TYR A 159 14.53 11.51 18.80
CA TYR A 159 15.25 11.20 17.57
C TYR A 159 16.78 11.33 17.70
N THR A 160 17.28 11.99 18.75
CA THR A 160 18.71 12.03 19.07
C THR A 160 19.21 10.69 19.61
N PHE A 161 18.33 9.85 20.10
CA PHE A 161 18.64 8.57 20.77
C PHE A 161 18.17 7.36 19.97
N ASN A 162 17.14 7.51 19.16
CA ASN A 162 16.45 6.43 18.48
C ASN A 162 16.25 6.72 16.99
N LYS A 163 16.26 5.66 16.19
CA LYS A 163 16.00 5.74 14.75
C LYS A 163 15.15 4.57 14.27
N PRO A 164 14.33 4.75 13.22
CA PRO A 164 13.57 3.66 12.61
C PRO A 164 14.50 2.69 11.87
N TYR A 165 14.00 1.46 11.65
CA TYR A 165 14.58 0.56 10.66
C TYR A 165 13.97 0.84 9.28
N HIS A 166 14.82 0.96 8.26
CA HIS A 166 14.43 1.07 6.87
C HIS A 166 14.60 -0.27 6.17
N GLY A 167 13.55 -0.76 5.50
CA GLY A 167 13.62 -2.00 4.73
C GLY A 167 14.39 -1.82 3.43
N THR A 168 14.92 -2.92 2.88
CA THR A 168 15.67 -2.92 1.62
C THR A 168 14.90 -3.62 0.49
N SER A 169 13.66 -4.00 0.72
CA SER A 169 12.75 -4.59 -0.26
C SER A 169 11.34 -3.97 -0.16
N ARG A 170 10.54 -4.18 -1.19
CA ARG A 170 9.13 -3.75 -1.22
C ARG A 170 8.33 -4.34 -0.04
N GLU A 171 8.58 -5.61 0.29
CA GLU A 171 7.89 -6.34 1.36
C GLU A 171 8.23 -5.79 2.75
N THR A 172 9.42 -5.24 2.91
CA THR A 172 9.90 -4.64 4.16
C THR A 172 9.85 -3.12 4.16
N ALA A 173 9.30 -2.49 3.11
CA ALA A 173 9.07 -1.06 3.08
C ALA A 173 8.17 -0.63 4.24
N ARG A 174 8.59 0.40 4.98
CA ARG A 174 7.85 0.99 6.10
C ARG A 174 7.35 2.38 5.71
N GLN A 175 6.43 2.93 6.51
CA GLN A 175 6.00 4.31 6.33
C GLN A 175 7.22 5.23 6.38
N PHE A 176 7.27 6.20 5.47
CA PHE A 176 8.34 7.20 5.47
C PHE A 176 8.32 7.99 6.77
N VAL A 177 9.47 8.00 7.45
CA VAL A 177 9.71 8.84 8.61
C VAL A 177 10.71 9.91 8.19
N HIS A 178 10.35 11.19 8.35
CA HIS A 178 11.23 12.29 7.96
C HIS A 178 12.51 12.27 8.82
N PRO A 179 13.70 12.09 8.21
CA PRO A 179 14.96 12.07 8.92
C PRO A 179 15.22 13.38 9.68
N THR A 180 15.76 13.28 10.87
CA THR A 180 16.10 14.41 11.72
C THR A 180 17.59 14.65 11.83
N GLY A 181 18.41 13.73 11.31
CA GLY A 181 19.86 13.82 11.33
C GLY A 181 20.52 12.93 10.28
N ALA A 182 21.84 12.88 10.30
CA ALA A 182 22.59 12.06 9.34
C ALA A 182 22.52 10.54 9.63
N HIS A 183 22.07 10.17 10.81
CA HIS A 183 22.04 8.78 11.29
C HIS A 183 20.77 8.01 10.86
N ASP A 184 19.74 8.73 10.42
CA ASP A 184 18.43 8.19 10.05
C ASP A 184 18.01 8.53 8.61
N ILE A 185 18.94 9.07 7.78
CA ILE A 185 18.67 9.32 6.36
C ILE A 185 18.49 8.00 5.61
N TYR A 186 17.63 8.01 4.61
CA TYR A 186 17.45 6.90 3.70
C TYR A 186 18.68 6.71 2.82
N LYS A 187 19.12 5.47 2.69
CA LYS A 187 20.26 5.07 1.87
C LYS A 187 19.79 4.54 0.51
N ALA A 188 20.65 4.67 -0.49
CA ALA A 188 20.38 4.08 -1.79
C ALA A 188 20.06 2.59 -1.67
N GLY A 189 18.92 2.15 -2.21
CA GLY A 189 18.40 0.79 -2.13
C GLY A 189 17.38 0.55 -1.02
N GLU A 190 17.21 1.46 -0.07
CA GLU A 190 16.16 1.36 0.95
C GLU A 190 14.79 1.76 0.38
N TRP A 191 13.76 1.24 1.00
CA TRP A 191 12.37 1.40 0.57
C TRP A 191 11.52 2.10 1.62
N ALA A 192 10.56 2.89 1.15
CA ALA A 192 9.55 3.52 1.99
C ALA A 192 8.19 3.54 1.30
N VAL A 193 7.13 3.66 2.10
CA VAL A 193 5.78 3.98 1.63
C VAL A 193 5.58 5.48 1.80
N GLN A 194 5.35 6.20 0.71
CA GLN A 194 5.17 7.65 0.69
C GLN A 194 3.97 8.01 -0.18
N GLY A 195 3.04 8.82 0.35
CA GLY A 195 1.85 9.24 -0.40
C GLY A 195 1.03 8.06 -0.95
N GLY A 196 1.03 6.91 -0.25
CA GLY A 196 0.35 5.69 -0.67
C GLY A 196 1.01 4.95 -1.84
N LYS A 197 2.31 5.18 -2.07
CA LYS A 197 3.10 4.51 -3.11
C LYS A 197 4.35 3.86 -2.50
N PHE A 198 4.74 2.70 -3.05
CA PHE A 198 6.05 2.13 -2.76
C PHE A 198 7.13 2.94 -3.48
N THR A 199 8.13 3.37 -2.74
CA THR A 199 9.23 4.16 -3.26
C THR A 199 10.57 3.56 -2.88
N LYS A 200 11.50 3.50 -3.82
CA LYS A 200 12.86 3.03 -3.61
C LYS A 200 13.82 4.21 -3.64
N CYS A 201 14.65 4.33 -2.64
CA CYS A 201 15.70 5.36 -2.58
C CYS A 201 16.78 5.06 -3.63
N ARG A 202 17.06 6.01 -4.51
CA ARG A 202 18.11 5.94 -5.55
C ARG A 202 19.43 6.51 -5.08
N SER A 203 19.37 7.51 -4.22
CA SER A 203 20.53 8.18 -3.66
C SER A 203 20.25 8.61 -2.23
N ASP A 204 21.24 8.56 -1.37
CA ASP A 204 21.12 8.93 0.04
C ASP A 204 20.41 10.27 0.19
N THR A 205 19.33 10.29 0.99
CA THR A 205 18.49 11.48 1.14
C THR A 205 17.84 11.56 2.52
N ALA A 206 17.66 12.79 3.01
CA ALA A 206 16.82 13.09 4.15
C ALA A 206 15.42 13.59 3.75
N TYR A 207 15.16 13.73 2.46
CA TYR A 207 13.94 14.36 1.92
C TYR A 207 12.96 13.33 1.43
N SER A 208 11.67 13.63 1.57
CA SER A 208 10.58 12.82 0.98
C SER A 208 10.58 12.92 -0.55
N ILE A 209 9.78 12.08 -1.20
CA ILE A 209 9.58 12.14 -2.65
C ILE A 209 8.94 13.47 -3.09
N GLU A 210 8.11 14.08 -2.26
CA GLU A 210 7.48 15.38 -2.54
C GLU A 210 8.49 16.51 -2.48
N GLU A 211 9.48 16.41 -1.59
CA GLU A 211 10.54 17.44 -1.43
C GLU A 211 11.67 17.26 -2.44
N TYR A 212 12.04 16.02 -2.77
CA TYR A 212 13.13 15.72 -3.69
C TYR A 212 12.89 14.43 -4.50
N ALA A 213 12.02 14.51 -5.49
CA ALA A 213 11.63 13.37 -6.32
C ALA A 213 12.78 12.66 -7.03
N ALA A 214 13.88 13.36 -7.35
CA ALA A 214 15.03 12.77 -8.05
C ALA A 214 15.76 11.70 -7.22
N ALA A 215 15.64 11.73 -5.89
CA ALA A 215 16.24 10.73 -5.01
C ALA A 215 15.42 9.44 -4.92
N TRP A 216 14.24 9.39 -5.51
CA TRP A 216 13.30 8.30 -5.36
C TRP A 216 12.85 7.71 -6.70
N GLU A 217 12.53 6.45 -6.70
CA GLU A 217 11.86 5.72 -7.76
C GLU A 217 10.52 5.21 -7.22
N VAL A 218 9.43 5.51 -7.95
CA VAL A 218 8.11 4.97 -7.62
C VAL A 218 7.98 3.62 -8.30
N GLU A 219 7.59 2.59 -7.54
CA GLU A 219 7.13 1.34 -8.10
C GLU A 219 5.60 1.28 -8.08
N GLU A 220 5.04 0.95 -9.21
CA GLU A 220 3.60 0.76 -9.43
C GLU A 220 3.10 -0.62 -8.94
#